data_da2bae9cb0ff7b0841d4a59f0114dad8
#
_entry.id   da2bae9cb0ff7b0841d4a59f0114dad8
#
_cell.length_a   1.000
_cell.length_b   1.000
_cell.length_c   1.000
_cell.angle_alpha   90.00
_cell.angle_beta   90.00
_cell.angle_gamma   90.00
#
_symmetry.space_group_name_H-M   'P 1'
#
loop_
_entity.id
_entity.type
_entity.pdbx_description
1 polymer ?
#
loop_
_entity_poly.entity_id
_entity_poly.type
_entity_poly.pdbx_seq_one_letter_code
_entity_poly.pdbx_strand_id
1 'polypeptide(L)'
;IVNGTASASKSDSLHIDLNGIDVRYVLDLVNFHSVDFDGSASGKALIVAPFGDMSAHADLTVRDFLFESGRMGVLSANVNWNKQESQIDIDAIANDGDDARTIIKGYVSPKRDYIDLGIQADSTHIDFMHSFTESFISEIDGRAVGKVRLAGPLSTINLTGQLVVNGSAMISPLNCRYTLDNDTVTFVPDEIELK
;
A
#
# COMPACT_ATOMS: atom_id res chain seq x y z
N ILE A 1 7.06 -10.96 19.69
CA ILE A 1 7.39 -10.93 21.13
C ILE A 1 7.07 -9.53 21.64
N VAL A 2 6.44 -9.43 22.82
CA VAL A 2 6.13 -8.14 23.46
C VAL A 2 6.85 -8.08 24.79
N ASN A 3 7.62 -7.02 25.04
CA ASN A 3 8.36 -6.79 26.28
C ASN A 3 8.16 -5.35 26.74
N GLY A 4 8.06 -5.14 28.06
CA GLY A 4 7.97 -3.80 28.66
C GLY A 4 6.83 -3.67 29.66
N THR A 5 6.55 -2.44 30.05
CA THR A 5 5.50 -2.08 30.99
C THR A 5 4.48 -1.17 30.33
N ALA A 6 3.20 -1.51 30.48
CA ALA A 6 2.09 -0.72 29.94
C ALA A 6 1.46 0.10 31.05
N SER A 7 1.64 1.42 31.04
CA SER A 7 1.00 2.36 31.97
C SER A 7 0.72 3.72 31.30
N ALA A 8 0.22 4.68 32.08
CA ALA A 8 0.06 6.06 31.63
C ALA A 8 1.37 6.89 31.73
N SER A 9 2.41 6.33 32.33
CA SER A 9 3.69 7.03 32.53
C SER A 9 4.50 7.09 31.23
N LYS A 10 5.11 8.25 30.96
CA LYS A 10 6.05 8.41 29.84
C LYS A 10 7.38 7.63 30.00
N SER A 11 7.64 7.12 31.21
CA SER A 11 8.79 6.23 31.47
C SER A 11 8.55 4.80 31.03
N ASP A 12 7.29 4.44 30.81
CA ASP A 12 6.90 3.06 30.52
C ASP A 12 6.64 2.87 29.02
N SER A 13 7.18 1.79 28.49
CA SER A 13 7.09 1.48 27.07
C SER A 13 6.91 -0.01 26.81
N LEU A 14 6.29 -0.32 25.69
CA LEU A 14 6.20 -1.65 25.12
C LEU A 14 7.09 -1.74 23.90
N HIS A 15 7.99 -2.68 23.90
CA HIS A 15 8.79 -3.07 22.75
C HIS A 15 8.16 -4.32 22.12
N ILE A 16 7.84 -4.23 20.85
CA ILE A 16 7.17 -5.31 20.11
C ILE A 16 8.09 -5.74 18.97
N ASP A 17 8.53 -6.99 19.01
CA ASP A 17 9.22 -7.63 17.88
C ASP A 17 8.20 -8.42 17.06
N LEU A 18 8.03 -8.03 15.82
CA LEU A 18 7.16 -8.65 14.82
C LEU A 18 8.01 -9.57 13.94
N ASN A 19 7.54 -10.77 13.67
CA ASN A 19 8.24 -11.73 12.83
C ASN A 19 7.27 -12.54 11.99
N GLY A 20 7.29 -12.29 10.67
CA GLY A 20 6.48 -13.05 9.71
C GLY A 20 4.97 -12.91 9.93
N ILE A 21 4.51 -11.70 10.27
CA ILE A 21 3.08 -11.42 10.42
C ILE A 21 2.46 -11.29 9.03
N ASP A 22 1.41 -12.05 8.77
CA ASP A 22 0.62 -11.96 7.55
C ASP A 22 -0.14 -10.63 7.50
N VAL A 23 0.14 -9.83 6.46
CA VAL A 23 -0.46 -8.49 6.29
C VAL A 23 -1.97 -8.61 6.10
N ARG A 24 -2.45 -9.56 5.30
CA ARG A 24 -3.87 -9.79 5.05
C ARG A 24 -4.62 -10.10 6.34
N TYR A 25 -4.05 -10.98 7.17
CA TYR A 25 -4.64 -11.30 8.47
C TYR A 25 -4.80 -10.06 9.37
N VAL A 26 -3.82 -9.14 9.36
CA VAL A 26 -3.92 -7.89 10.14
C VAL A 26 -5.03 -6.98 9.59
N LEU A 27 -5.15 -6.88 8.28
CA LEU A 27 -6.21 -6.08 7.62
C LEU A 27 -7.60 -6.66 7.90
N ASP A 28 -7.74 -7.98 7.90
CA ASP A 28 -8.98 -8.67 8.27
C ASP A 28 -9.41 -8.35 9.71
N LEU A 29 -8.47 -8.29 10.65
CA LEU A 29 -8.75 -7.94 12.04
C LEU A 29 -9.34 -6.53 12.22
N VAL A 30 -9.01 -5.61 11.32
CA VAL A 30 -9.52 -4.22 11.33
C VAL A 30 -10.64 -4.01 10.31
N ASN A 31 -11.14 -5.10 9.70
CA ASN A 31 -12.21 -5.12 8.70
C ASN A 31 -11.92 -4.22 7.49
N PHE A 32 -10.67 -4.23 7.02
CA PHE A 32 -10.22 -3.47 5.87
C PHE A 32 -10.18 -4.38 4.63
N HIS A 33 -11.12 -4.19 3.69
CA HIS A 33 -11.30 -5.06 2.51
C HIS A 33 -11.50 -4.27 1.21
N SER A 34 -11.28 -2.95 1.23
CA SER A 34 -11.56 -2.11 0.04
C SER A 34 -10.50 -2.24 -1.04
N VAL A 35 -9.28 -2.62 -0.65
CA VAL A 35 -8.16 -2.97 -1.53
C VAL A 35 -7.36 -4.09 -0.87
N ASP A 36 -6.74 -4.93 -1.69
CA ASP A 36 -5.96 -6.05 -1.22
C ASP A 36 -4.47 -5.68 -1.07
N PHE A 37 -3.96 -5.87 0.15
CA PHE A 37 -2.52 -5.89 0.43
C PHE A 37 -2.15 -7.24 1.01
N ASP A 38 -1.01 -7.80 0.57
CA ASP A 38 -0.51 -9.08 1.06
C ASP A 38 1.01 -9.00 1.30
N GLY A 39 1.53 -9.98 2.01
CA GLY A 39 2.95 -10.14 2.30
C GLY A 39 3.22 -10.50 3.74
N SER A 40 4.50 -10.74 4.04
CA SER A 40 4.97 -11.14 5.36
C SER A 40 5.72 -9.99 6.04
N ALA A 41 5.10 -9.39 7.06
CA ALA A 41 5.64 -8.26 7.81
C ALA A 41 6.53 -8.70 8.97
N SER A 42 7.71 -8.08 9.07
CA SER A 42 8.64 -8.23 10.19
C SER A 42 9.19 -6.86 10.57
N GLY A 43 9.56 -6.68 11.84
CA GLY A 43 10.12 -5.41 12.27
C GLY A 43 10.00 -5.18 13.77
N LYS A 44 10.12 -3.92 14.17
CA LYS A 44 10.03 -3.51 15.57
C LYS A 44 9.07 -2.37 15.74
N ALA A 45 8.28 -2.41 16.81
CA ALA A 45 7.45 -1.30 17.21
C ALA A 45 7.73 -0.91 18.66
N LEU A 46 7.66 0.38 18.92
CA LEU A 46 7.79 1.00 20.24
C LEU A 46 6.51 1.78 20.54
N ILE A 47 5.87 1.47 21.66
CA ILE A 47 4.71 2.22 22.17
C ILE A 47 5.08 2.77 23.53
N VAL A 48 5.01 4.09 23.70
CA VAL A 48 5.29 4.79 24.95
C VAL A 48 3.99 5.29 25.56
N ALA A 49 3.84 5.16 26.87
CA ALA A 49 2.67 5.56 27.63
C ALA A 49 1.33 5.05 27.04
N PRO A 50 1.15 3.72 26.84
CA PRO A 50 0.01 3.17 26.09
C PRO A 50 -1.36 3.52 26.68
N PHE A 51 -1.46 3.80 27.98
CA PHE A 51 -2.70 4.20 28.66
C PHE A 51 -2.75 5.69 29.02
N GLY A 52 -1.82 6.49 28.49
CA GLY A 52 -1.73 7.93 28.76
C GLY A 52 -1.57 8.75 27.49
N ASP A 53 -0.51 9.57 27.48
CA ASP A 53 -0.11 10.38 26.32
C ASP A 53 0.66 9.51 25.31
N MET A 54 -0.05 8.58 24.68
CA MET A 54 0.52 7.55 23.81
C MET A 54 1.29 8.15 22.64
N SER A 55 2.50 7.65 22.42
CA SER A 55 3.20 7.73 21.14
C SER A 55 3.56 6.32 20.66
N ALA A 56 3.56 6.12 19.35
CA ALA A 56 3.92 4.84 18.77
C ALA A 56 4.72 5.06 17.49
N HIS A 57 5.71 4.21 17.29
CA HIS A 57 6.57 4.18 16.12
C HIS A 57 6.86 2.72 15.75
N ALA A 58 6.91 2.44 14.46
CA ALA A 58 7.32 1.12 13.96
C ALA A 58 8.16 1.23 12.70
N ASP A 59 9.21 0.42 12.64
CA ASP A 59 10.00 0.14 11.45
C ASP A 59 9.67 -1.26 10.98
N LEU A 60 9.11 -1.38 9.79
CA LEU A 60 8.61 -2.61 9.23
C LEU A 60 9.28 -2.93 7.90
N THR A 61 9.49 -4.22 7.65
CA THR A 61 9.84 -4.77 6.35
C THR A 61 8.79 -5.80 5.98
N VAL A 62 8.14 -5.63 4.83
CA VAL A 62 7.19 -6.62 4.30
C VAL A 62 7.84 -7.29 3.10
N ARG A 63 8.04 -8.61 3.19
CA ARG A 63 8.52 -9.43 2.08
C ARG A 63 7.34 -9.90 1.25
N ASP A 64 7.61 -10.14 -0.03
CA ASP A 64 6.59 -10.58 -0.99
C ASP A 64 5.35 -9.67 -0.95
N PHE A 65 5.61 -8.35 -0.90
CA PHE A 65 4.56 -7.35 -0.82
C PHE A 65 3.78 -7.30 -2.13
N LEU A 66 2.47 -7.48 -2.02
CA LEU A 66 1.52 -7.41 -3.13
C LEU A 66 0.52 -6.27 -2.89
N PHE A 67 0.12 -5.63 -3.97
CA PHE A 67 -1.02 -4.73 -4.04
C PHE A 67 -1.95 -5.20 -5.15
N GLU A 68 -3.23 -5.50 -4.84
CA GLU A 68 -4.21 -6.03 -5.79
C GLU A 68 -3.64 -7.23 -6.58
N SER A 69 -3.01 -8.16 -5.90
CA SER A 69 -2.30 -9.31 -6.47
C SER A 69 -1.09 -8.96 -7.35
N GLY A 70 -0.82 -7.69 -7.64
CA GLY A 70 0.35 -7.24 -8.38
C GLY A 70 1.60 -7.18 -7.50
N ARG A 71 2.72 -7.62 -8.07
CA ARG A 71 3.99 -7.71 -7.36
C ARG A 71 4.62 -6.34 -7.15
N MET A 72 4.95 -6.04 -5.89
CA MET A 72 5.64 -4.81 -5.48
C MET A 72 7.01 -5.06 -4.84
N GLY A 73 7.37 -6.34 -4.61
CA GLY A 73 8.66 -6.76 -4.08
C GLY A 73 8.79 -6.65 -2.56
N VAL A 74 9.79 -5.94 -2.07
CA VAL A 74 10.04 -5.75 -0.64
C VAL A 74 9.69 -4.33 -0.23
N LEU A 75 8.73 -4.18 0.69
CA LEU A 75 8.34 -2.91 1.27
C LEU A 75 9.12 -2.64 2.55
N SER A 76 9.74 -1.48 2.66
CA SER A 76 10.27 -0.92 3.90
C SER A 76 9.42 0.26 4.32
N ALA A 77 8.86 0.23 5.52
CA ALA A 77 7.91 1.22 6.00
C ALA A 77 8.30 1.75 7.38
N ASN A 78 8.20 3.07 7.52
CA ASN A 78 8.25 3.79 8.77
C ASN A 78 6.84 4.27 9.10
N VAL A 79 6.35 3.89 10.26
CA VAL A 79 4.96 4.11 10.68
C VAL A 79 4.94 4.84 12.01
N ASN A 80 4.21 5.95 12.09
CA ASN A 80 4.14 6.79 13.28
C ASN A 80 2.70 7.10 13.68
N TRP A 81 2.39 7.02 14.97
CA TRP A 81 1.15 7.53 15.50
C TRP A 81 1.21 9.06 15.63
N ASN A 82 0.39 9.76 14.85
CA ASN A 82 0.19 11.19 14.94
C ASN A 82 -0.99 11.48 15.86
N LYS A 83 -0.69 11.85 17.10
CA LYS A 83 -1.70 12.10 18.13
C LYS A 83 -2.57 13.31 17.81
N GLN A 84 -2.00 14.36 17.23
CA GLN A 84 -2.73 15.63 16.97
C GLN A 84 -3.85 15.38 15.96
N GLU A 85 -3.54 14.63 14.91
CA GLU A 85 -4.49 14.30 13.85
C GLU A 85 -5.26 12.99 14.11
N SER A 86 -4.90 12.24 15.15
CA SER A 86 -5.45 10.90 15.46
C SER A 86 -5.37 9.97 14.27
N GLN A 87 -4.18 9.89 13.66
CA GLN A 87 -3.90 9.10 12.46
C GLN A 87 -2.56 8.37 12.56
N ILE A 88 -2.37 7.42 11.69
CA ILE A 88 -1.14 6.68 11.50
C ILE A 88 -0.48 7.23 10.25
N ASP A 89 0.62 7.96 10.39
CA ASP A 89 1.42 8.46 9.29
C ASP A 89 2.32 7.33 8.75
N ILE A 90 2.40 7.20 7.43
CA ILE A 90 3.12 6.15 6.72
C ILE A 90 4.11 6.79 5.74
N ASP A 91 5.36 6.37 5.81
CA ASP A 91 6.41 6.63 4.81
C ASP A 91 7.05 5.30 4.43
N ALA A 92 6.83 4.86 3.20
CA ALA A 92 7.25 3.55 2.76
C ALA A 92 7.83 3.56 1.35
N ILE A 93 8.71 2.59 1.10
CA ILE A 93 9.31 2.35 -0.22
C ILE A 93 9.25 0.85 -0.48
N ALA A 94 8.63 0.47 -1.59
CA ALA A 94 8.67 -0.89 -2.12
C ALA A 94 9.69 -0.95 -3.26
N ASN A 95 10.55 -1.97 -3.26
CA ASN A 95 11.52 -2.24 -4.31
C ASN A 95 11.33 -3.66 -4.82
N ASP A 96 11.20 -3.82 -6.13
CA ASP A 96 11.15 -5.11 -6.80
C ASP A 96 12.35 -5.25 -7.74
N GLY A 97 13.44 -5.75 -7.19
CA GLY A 97 14.75 -5.74 -7.82
C GLY A 97 15.41 -4.35 -7.79
N ASP A 98 16.39 -4.14 -8.67
CA ASP A 98 17.20 -2.91 -8.69
C ASP A 98 16.50 -1.78 -9.45
N ASP A 99 15.54 -2.10 -10.33
CA ASP A 99 14.99 -1.18 -11.33
C ASP A 99 13.57 -0.70 -11.01
N ALA A 100 12.84 -1.39 -10.12
CA ALA A 100 11.46 -1.05 -9.80
C ALA A 100 11.35 -0.47 -8.39
N ARG A 101 10.82 0.76 -8.29
CA ARG A 101 10.65 1.46 -7.03
C ARG A 101 9.29 2.12 -6.94
N THR A 102 8.62 1.91 -5.81
CA THR A 102 7.34 2.55 -5.50
C THR A 102 7.45 3.27 -4.16
N ILE A 103 7.23 4.58 -4.14
CA ILE A 103 7.24 5.39 -2.92
C ILE A 103 5.79 5.60 -2.49
N ILE A 104 5.48 5.33 -1.23
CA ILE A 104 4.15 5.45 -0.64
C ILE A 104 4.23 6.36 0.57
N LYS A 105 3.46 7.47 0.55
CA LYS A 105 3.43 8.43 1.66
C LYS A 105 2.03 8.89 1.93
N GLY A 106 1.70 9.00 3.20
CA GLY A 106 0.40 9.51 3.60
C GLY A 106 -0.01 9.01 4.97
N TYR A 107 -1.30 8.74 5.15
CA TYR A 107 -1.83 8.35 6.44
C TYR A 107 -3.07 7.46 6.35
N VAL A 108 -3.31 6.75 7.45
CA VAL A 108 -4.58 6.07 7.75
C VAL A 108 -5.13 6.66 9.04
N SER A 109 -6.39 7.08 9.05
CA SER A 109 -7.08 7.61 10.22
C SER A 109 -8.24 6.69 10.62
N PRO A 110 -8.04 5.77 11.58
CA PRO A 110 -9.11 4.88 12.05
C PRO A 110 -10.29 5.67 12.64
N LYS A 111 -10.02 6.80 13.30
CA LYS A 111 -11.06 7.65 13.92
C LYS A 111 -11.93 8.34 12.88
N ARG A 112 -11.39 8.72 11.74
CA ARG A 112 -12.12 9.38 10.64
C ARG A 112 -12.64 8.38 9.61
N ASP A 113 -12.34 7.10 9.79
CA ASP A 113 -12.63 6.05 8.81
C ASP A 113 -12.10 6.41 7.42
N TYR A 114 -10.82 6.81 7.34
CA TYR A 114 -10.26 7.40 6.12
C TYR A 114 -8.80 7.03 5.89
N ILE A 115 -8.44 6.84 4.63
CA ILE A 115 -7.06 6.64 4.14
C ILE A 115 -6.73 7.70 3.09
N ASP A 116 -5.47 8.10 3.03
CA ASP A 116 -4.93 9.00 2.02
C ASP A 116 -3.44 8.70 1.80
N LEU A 117 -3.15 7.98 0.74
CA LEU A 117 -1.80 7.58 0.36
C LEU A 117 -1.46 8.12 -1.03
N GLY A 118 -0.45 8.97 -1.11
CA GLY A 118 0.21 9.34 -2.36
C GLY A 118 1.21 8.25 -2.75
N ILE A 119 1.12 7.77 -3.98
CA ILE A 119 1.96 6.71 -4.53
C ILE A 119 2.70 7.27 -5.75
N GLN A 120 4.02 7.18 -5.72
CA GLN A 120 4.87 7.52 -6.85
C GLN A 120 5.53 6.25 -7.38
N ALA A 121 5.16 5.88 -8.59
CA ALA A 121 5.73 4.77 -9.35
C ALA A 121 6.99 5.22 -10.09
N ASP A 122 8.05 4.45 -9.98
CA ASP A 122 9.28 4.58 -10.74
C ASP A 122 9.65 3.19 -11.28
N SER A 123 9.27 2.93 -12.53
CA SER A 123 9.37 1.62 -13.15
C SER A 123 8.64 0.49 -12.41
N THR A 124 7.53 0.82 -11.75
CA THR A 124 6.70 -0.15 -11.01
C THR A 124 6.01 -1.12 -11.95
N HIS A 125 5.93 -2.40 -11.59
CA HIS A 125 5.14 -3.40 -12.33
C HIS A 125 3.66 -3.03 -12.37
N ILE A 126 3.00 -3.29 -13.50
CA ILE A 126 1.57 -2.95 -13.71
C ILE A 126 0.64 -4.15 -13.50
N ASP A 127 1.11 -5.27 -13.00
CA ASP A 127 0.34 -6.49 -12.75
C ASP A 127 -0.89 -6.22 -11.90
N PHE A 128 -0.82 -5.27 -10.94
CA PHE A 128 -1.95 -4.87 -10.09
C PHE A 128 -3.15 -4.35 -10.89
N MET A 129 -2.93 -3.84 -12.10
CA MET A 129 -4.02 -3.35 -12.96
C MET A 129 -4.94 -4.47 -13.41
N HIS A 130 -4.48 -5.73 -13.39
CA HIS A 130 -5.30 -6.88 -13.77
C HIS A 130 -6.58 -6.95 -12.92
N SER A 131 -6.50 -6.74 -11.61
CA SER A 131 -7.67 -6.77 -10.70
C SER A 131 -8.77 -5.77 -11.08
N PHE A 132 -8.38 -4.64 -11.68
CA PHE A 132 -9.33 -3.62 -12.14
C PHE A 132 -9.84 -3.82 -13.57
N THR A 133 -9.20 -4.70 -14.35
CA THR A 133 -9.44 -4.84 -15.79
C THR A 133 -9.78 -6.28 -16.23
N GLU A 134 -9.89 -7.23 -15.31
CA GLU A 134 -10.06 -8.66 -15.57
C GLU A 134 -11.25 -9.00 -16.47
N SER A 135 -12.29 -8.15 -16.50
CA SER A 135 -13.47 -8.35 -17.34
C SER A 135 -13.16 -8.24 -18.84
N PHE A 136 -12.07 -7.60 -19.24
CA PHE A 136 -11.71 -7.37 -20.65
C PHE A 136 -10.22 -7.54 -20.96
N ILE A 137 -9.34 -7.57 -19.95
CA ILE A 137 -7.90 -7.85 -20.11
C ILE A 137 -7.59 -9.16 -19.39
N SER A 138 -7.07 -10.15 -20.12
CA SER A 138 -6.70 -11.46 -19.55
C SER A 138 -5.24 -11.53 -19.11
N GLU A 139 -4.38 -10.74 -19.73
CA GLU A 139 -2.95 -10.67 -19.40
C GLU A 139 -2.51 -9.21 -19.50
N ILE A 140 -1.75 -8.77 -18.52
CA ILE A 140 -1.09 -7.46 -18.55
C ILE A 140 0.32 -7.62 -17.99
N ASP A 141 1.29 -7.06 -18.67
CA ASP A 141 2.69 -7.06 -18.25
C ASP A 141 3.37 -5.77 -18.70
N GLY A 142 4.22 -5.23 -17.86
CA GLY A 142 4.97 -4.02 -18.17
C GLY A 142 5.34 -3.21 -16.94
N ARG A 143 5.72 -1.97 -17.19
CA ARG A 143 6.21 -1.03 -16.21
C ARG A 143 5.49 0.31 -16.32
N ALA A 144 5.35 0.98 -15.17
CA ALA A 144 4.74 2.30 -15.10
C ALA A 144 5.61 3.31 -14.37
N VAL A 145 5.51 4.56 -14.80
CA VAL A 145 6.07 5.74 -14.14
C VAL A 145 4.96 6.77 -13.97
N GLY A 146 4.86 7.38 -12.79
CA GLY A 146 3.86 8.43 -12.57
C GLY A 146 3.43 8.54 -11.12
N LYS A 147 2.28 9.18 -10.91
CA LYS A 147 1.75 9.41 -9.57
C LYS A 147 0.28 9.06 -9.53
N VAL A 148 -0.09 8.31 -8.53
CA VAL A 148 -1.48 8.01 -8.19
C VAL A 148 -1.72 8.26 -6.70
N ARG A 149 -2.99 8.41 -6.34
CA ARG A 149 -3.43 8.62 -4.96
C ARG A 149 -4.52 7.60 -4.64
N LEU A 150 -4.32 6.89 -3.56
CA LEU A 150 -5.28 5.96 -2.98
C LEU A 150 -5.95 6.66 -1.81
N ALA A 151 -7.20 7.08 -1.95
CA ALA A 151 -7.86 7.88 -0.92
C ALA A 151 -9.37 7.62 -0.85
N GLY A 152 -9.91 7.74 0.37
CA GLY A 152 -11.34 7.60 0.61
C GLY A 152 -11.67 7.02 1.99
N PRO A 153 -12.96 6.85 2.29
CA PRO A 153 -13.39 6.05 3.44
C PRO A 153 -12.82 4.63 3.35
N LEU A 154 -12.47 4.01 4.50
CA LEU A 154 -11.88 2.66 4.52
C LEU A 154 -12.78 1.58 3.88
N SER A 155 -14.07 1.86 3.74
CA SER A 155 -15.05 1.00 3.07
C SER A 155 -15.17 1.25 1.55
N THR A 156 -14.65 2.38 1.04
CA THR A 156 -14.78 2.77 -0.38
C THR A 156 -13.60 3.65 -0.78
N ILE A 157 -12.51 3.00 -1.14
CA ILE A 157 -11.27 3.68 -1.53
C ILE A 157 -11.24 3.85 -3.04
N ASN A 158 -10.79 5.03 -3.48
CA ASN A 158 -10.60 5.34 -4.89
C ASN A 158 -9.11 5.46 -5.21
N LEU A 159 -8.71 4.88 -6.34
CA LEU A 159 -7.42 5.13 -6.98
C LEU A 159 -7.60 6.24 -8.02
N THR A 160 -6.83 7.30 -7.92
CA THR A 160 -6.87 8.44 -8.85
C THR A 160 -5.47 8.87 -9.26
N GLY A 161 -5.32 9.47 -10.44
CA GLY A 161 -4.03 9.97 -10.93
C GLY A 161 -3.66 9.42 -12.29
N GLN A 162 -2.38 9.50 -12.64
CA GLN A 162 -1.90 9.12 -13.97
C GLN A 162 -0.61 8.33 -13.91
N LEU A 163 -0.53 7.30 -14.75
CA LEU A 163 0.67 6.52 -15.01
C LEU A 163 0.97 6.53 -16.49
N VAL A 164 2.24 6.69 -16.85
CA VAL A 164 2.75 6.39 -18.19
C VAL A 164 3.23 4.95 -18.17
N VAL A 165 2.71 4.14 -19.06
CA VAL A 165 2.92 2.69 -19.10
C VAL A 165 3.63 2.24 -20.35
N ASN A 166 4.52 1.26 -20.19
CA ASN A 166 5.20 0.55 -21.27
C ASN A 166 5.07 -0.95 -21.05
N GLY A 167 4.56 -1.67 -22.03
CA GLY A 167 4.33 -3.09 -21.88
C GLY A 167 3.38 -3.70 -22.90
N SER A 168 2.57 -4.65 -22.47
CA SER A 168 1.54 -5.26 -23.32
C SER A 168 0.32 -5.71 -22.53
N ALA A 169 -0.81 -5.72 -23.19
CA ALA A 169 -2.07 -6.23 -22.64
C ALA A 169 -2.76 -7.14 -23.66
N MET A 170 -3.37 -8.24 -23.19
CA MET A 170 -4.21 -9.12 -24.01
C MET A 170 -5.67 -8.74 -23.83
N ILE A 171 -6.30 -8.22 -24.87
CA ILE A 171 -7.71 -7.82 -24.86
C ILE A 171 -8.55 -9.05 -25.21
N SER A 172 -9.22 -9.62 -24.21
CA SER A 172 -9.94 -10.88 -24.31
C SER A 172 -11.05 -10.90 -25.37
N PRO A 173 -11.96 -9.89 -25.46
CA PRO A 173 -13.03 -9.91 -26.47
C PRO A 173 -12.54 -9.86 -27.91
N LEU A 174 -11.37 -9.29 -28.13
CA LEU A 174 -10.77 -9.15 -29.47
C LEU A 174 -9.74 -10.23 -29.76
N ASN A 175 -9.35 -11.01 -28.76
CA ASN A 175 -8.25 -11.98 -28.82
C ASN A 175 -6.99 -11.41 -29.48
N CYS A 176 -6.65 -10.17 -29.13
CA CYS A 176 -5.49 -9.48 -29.65
C CYS A 176 -4.59 -8.94 -28.54
N ARG A 177 -3.28 -9.00 -28.77
CA ARG A 177 -2.28 -8.37 -27.89
C ARG A 177 -2.05 -6.93 -28.33
N TYR A 178 -2.25 -6.02 -27.39
CA TYR A 178 -1.99 -4.59 -27.54
C TYR A 178 -0.64 -4.26 -26.93
N THR A 179 0.19 -3.50 -27.66
CA THR A 179 1.45 -2.99 -27.11
C THR A 179 1.23 -1.60 -26.57
N LEU A 180 1.67 -1.40 -25.33
CA LEU A 180 1.67 -0.12 -24.64
C LEU A 180 3.05 0.52 -24.82
N ASP A 181 3.11 1.69 -25.44
CA ASP A 181 4.36 2.43 -25.73
C ASP A 181 4.23 3.89 -25.30
N ASN A 182 4.57 4.16 -24.06
CA ASN A 182 4.35 5.45 -23.39
C ASN A 182 2.88 5.90 -23.36
N ASP A 183 1.98 4.94 -23.32
CA ASP A 183 0.54 5.22 -23.18
C ASP A 183 0.24 5.77 -21.78
N THR A 184 -0.68 6.72 -21.72
CA THR A 184 -1.11 7.29 -20.44
C THR A 184 -2.39 6.61 -19.94
N VAL A 185 -2.28 5.99 -18.78
CA VAL A 185 -3.44 5.48 -18.02
C VAL A 185 -3.85 6.49 -16.98
N THR A 186 -5.08 6.96 -17.04
CA THR A 186 -5.67 7.87 -16.08
C THR A 186 -6.69 7.13 -15.23
N PHE A 187 -6.51 7.16 -13.91
CA PHE A 187 -7.45 6.65 -12.94
C PHE A 187 -8.32 7.80 -12.45
N VAL A 188 -9.61 7.67 -12.60
CA VAL A 188 -10.64 8.52 -11.99
C VAL A 188 -11.59 7.65 -11.18
N PRO A 189 -12.39 8.18 -10.25
CA PRO A 189 -13.32 7.36 -9.49
C PRO A 189 -14.20 6.51 -10.41
N ASP A 190 -14.20 5.19 -10.19
CA ASP A 190 -14.96 4.19 -10.91
C ASP A 190 -14.64 4.02 -12.41
N GLU A 191 -13.55 4.65 -12.92
CA GLU A 191 -13.20 4.57 -14.34
C GLU A 191 -11.68 4.58 -14.56
N ILE A 192 -11.24 3.86 -15.63
CA ILE A 192 -9.86 3.87 -16.12
C ILE A 192 -9.87 4.30 -17.58
N GLU A 193 -9.17 5.39 -17.88
CA GLU A 193 -9.00 5.90 -19.23
C GLU A 193 -7.60 5.58 -19.78
N LEU A 194 -7.52 5.09 -21.01
CA LEU A 194 -6.27 4.87 -21.75
C LEU A 194 -6.17 5.90 -22.89
N LYS A 195 -5.02 6.59 -23.00
CA LYS A 195 -4.71 7.57 -24.05
C LYS A 195 -3.30 7.39 -24.57
#